data_8f74b85088d8514ffc62594fe948b4b8
#
_entry.id   8f74b85088d8514ffc62594fe948b4b8
#
_cell.length_a   1.000
_cell.length_b   1.000
_cell.length_c   1.000
_cell.angle_alpha   90.00
_cell.angle_beta   90.00
_cell.angle_gamma   90.00
#
_symmetry.space_group_name_H-M   'P 1'
#
loop_
_entity.id
_entity.type
_entity.pdbx_description
1 polymer ?
#
loop_
_entity_poly.entity_id
_entity_poly.type
_entity_poly.pdbx_seq_one_letter_code
_entity_poly.pdbx_strand_id
1 'polypeptide(L)'
;MDWFRTFVAEVNASYRALEILRVPTVAAVRGVAFGGGFELALSCDFLVAADNAVFRCVEVTTGFIPIAGGLQRLAERIGRSRASRFAMLGEPISGALAGNLGIATHVVASSMVEGTAAELAATLANGPTKAYAAVRTLLKAWSAGGVPAADAVMLDITMPLHATEDVTRGFINTAKAFDKNVDPPAMIFHGAEYR
;
A
#
# COMPACT_ATOMS: atom_id res chain seq x y z
N MET A 1 25.19 -13.95 17.92
CA MET A 1 24.20 -12.81 17.96
C MET A 1 24.30 -11.91 16.74
N ASP A 2 25.47 -11.75 16.13
CA ASP A 2 25.66 -10.83 15.00
C ASP A 2 24.88 -11.21 13.74
N TRP A 3 24.81 -12.51 13.41
CA TRP A 3 24.03 -12.98 12.27
C TRP A 3 22.55 -12.61 12.36
N PHE A 4 21.95 -12.72 13.56
CA PHE A 4 20.54 -12.40 13.75
C PHE A 4 20.26 -10.89 13.58
N ARG A 5 21.18 -10.04 14.07
CA ARG A 5 21.13 -8.59 13.84
C ARG A 5 21.17 -8.27 12.32
N THR A 6 22.11 -8.91 11.61
CA THR A 6 22.23 -8.76 10.16
C THR A 6 20.96 -9.23 9.45
N PHE A 7 20.45 -10.41 9.81
CA PHE A 7 19.21 -10.96 9.25
C PHE A 7 18.01 -9.99 9.43
N VAL A 8 17.80 -9.47 10.66
CA VAL A 8 16.71 -8.50 10.93
C VAL A 8 16.89 -7.23 10.11
N ALA A 9 18.12 -6.72 9.99
CA ALA A 9 18.40 -5.54 9.19
C ALA A 9 18.11 -5.75 7.70
N GLU A 10 18.52 -6.89 7.15
CA GLU A 10 18.30 -7.25 5.73
C GLU A 10 16.82 -7.45 5.41
N VAL A 11 16.08 -8.16 6.27
CA VAL A 11 14.63 -8.36 6.10
C VAL A 11 13.89 -7.02 6.14
N ASN A 12 14.22 -6.16 7.11
CA ASN A 12 13.63 -4.82 7.18
C ASN A 12 13.98 -3.98 5.94
N ALA A 13 15.23 -4.04 5.46
CA ALA A 13 15.65 -3.32 4.26
C ALA A 13 14.89 -3.81 3.01
N SER A 14 14.69 -5.14 2.89
CA SER A 14 13.97 -5.75 1.78
C SER A 14 12.49 -5.31 1.73
N TYR A 15 11.82 -5.28 2.88
CA TYR A 15 10.41 -4.86 2.95
C TYR A 15 10.27 -3.34 2.75
N ARG A 16 11.21 -2.55 3.25
CA ARG A 16 11.28 -1.12 2.95
C ARG A 16 11.53 -0.83 1.47
N ALA A 17 12.26 -1.71 0.77
CA ALA A 17 12.49 -1.56 -0.66
C ALA A 17 11.18 -1.53 -1.46
N LEU A 18 10.17 -2.32 -1.05
CA LEU A 18 8.82 -2.25 -1.65
C LEU A 18 8.15 -0.88 -1.43
N GLU A 19 8.32 -0.30 -0.26
CA GLU A 19 7.70 0.98 0.10
C GLU A 19 8.33 2.19 -0.60
N ILE A 20 9.60 2.06 -1.03
CA ILE A 20 10.30 3.14 -1.77
C ILE A 20 10.22 3.00 -3.28
N LEU A 21 9.59 1.94 -3.80
CA LEU A 21 9.32 1.83 -5.23
C LEU A 21 8.50 3.04 -5.70
N ARG A 22 8.77 3.49 -6.92
CA ARG A 22 8.06 4.62 -7.54
C ARG A 22 6.75 4.20 -8.21
N VAL A 23 6.42 2.93 -8.13
CA VAL A 23 5.19 2.34 -8.68
C VAL A 23 4.37 1.71 -7.55
N PRO A 24 3.04 1.71 -7.64
CA PRO A 24 2.17 1.02 -6.68
C PRO A 24 2.44 -0.48 -6.65
N THR A 25 2.22 -1.09 -5.49
CA THR A 25 2.40 -2.52 -5.26
C THR A 25 1.08 -3.16 -4.83
N VAL A 26 0.83 -4.38 -5.33
CA VAL A 26 -0.38 -5.16 -5.03
C VAL A 26 0.01 -6.52 -4.48
N ALA A 27 -0.43 -6.84 -3.26
CA ALA A 27 -0.34 -8.17 -2.69
C ALA A 27 -1.61 -8.96 -3.02
N ALA A 28 -1.47 -10.20 -3.50
CA ALA A 28 -2.56 -11.14 -3.74
C ALA A 28 -2.46 -12.30 -2.75
N VAL A 29 -3.42 -12.42 -1.83
CA VAL A 29 -3.40 -13.42 -0.76
C VAL A 29 -4.62 -14.32 -0.86
N ARG A 30 -4.39 -15.58 -1.26
CA ARG A 30 -5.44 -16.57 -1.51
C ARG A 30 -5.67 -17.55 -0.34
N GLY A 31 -4.63 -17.80 0.45
CA GLY A 31 -4.65 -18.77 1.54
C GLY A 31 -4.18 -18.14 2.86
N VAL A 32 -3.12 -18.70 3.44
CA VAL A 32 -2.57 -18.21 4.70
C VAL A 32 -1.41 -17.24 4.48
N ALA A 33 -1.39 -16.17 5.27
CA ALA A 33 -0.27 -15.24 5.35
C ALA A 33 0.06 -15.04 6.84
N PHE A 34 1.07 -15.74 7.32
CA PHE A 34 1.50 -15.74 8.72
C PHE A 34 2.87 -15.10 8.86
N GLY A 35 3.14 -14.46 10.00
CA GLY A 35 4.44 -13.90 10.31
C GLY A 35 4.99 -13.01 9.19
N GLY A 36 6.20 -13.29 8.72
CA GLY A 36 6.84 -12.55 7.63
C GLY A 36 6.00 -12.46 6.33
N GLY A 37 5.20 -13.48 6.00
CA GLY A 37 4.28 -13.42 4.87
C GLY A 37 3.17 -12.36 5.05
N PHE A 38 2.66 -12.22 6.28
CA PHE A 38 1.71 -11.15 6.59
C PHE A 38 2.39 -9.78 6.59
N GLU A 39 3.59 -9.68 7.17
CA GLU A 39 4.38 -8.44 7.16
C GLU A 39 4.71 -7.98 5.74
N LEU A 40 5.02 -8.92 4.82
CA LEU A 40 5.23 -8.64 3.40
C LEU A 40 3.97 -8.08 2.74
N ALA A 41 2.82 -8.72 2.96
CA ALA A 41 1.55 -8.26 2.42
C ALA A 41 1.19 -6.85 2.93
N LEU A 42 1.47 -6.55 4.20
CA LEU A 42 1.29 -5.23 4.80
C LEU A 42 2.24 -4.17 4.23
N SER A 43 3.37 -4.56 3.63
CA SER A 43 4.32 -3.64 2.99
C SER A 43 3.89 -3.20 1.59
N CYS A 44 2.85 -3.82 1.02
CA CYS A 44 2.26 -3.40 -0.25
C CYS A 44 1.19 -2.32 -0.04
N ASP A 45 0.96 -1.50 -1.08
CA ASP A 45 -0.06 -0.43 -1.04
C ASP A 45 -1.47 -1.01 -1.03
N PHE A 46 -1.70 -2.01 -1.87
CA PHE A 46 -2.98 -2.69 -2.02
C PHE A 46 -2.86 -4.15 -1.60
N LEU A 47 -3.91 -4.66 -0.97
CA LEU A 47 -4.01 -6.05 -0.59
C LEU A 47 -5.35 -6.60 -1.09
N VAL A 48 -5.28 -7.53 -2.05
CA VAL A 48 -6.41 -8.30 -2.55
C VAL A 48 -6.39 -9.64 -1.82
N ALA A 49 -7.42 -9.91 -1.02
CA ALA A 49 -7.52 -11.12 -0.21
C ALA A 49 -8.69 -12.01 -0.65
N ALA A 50 -8.51 -13.31 -0.53
CA ALA A 50 -9.66 -14.22 -0.51
C ALA A 50 -10.48 -13.98 0.76
N ASP A 51 -11.79 -14.10 0.67
CA ASP A 51 -12.72 -14.02 1.81
C ASP A 51 -12.38 -15.01 2.93
N ASN A 52 -11.89 -16.19 2.55
CA ASN A 52 -11.43 -17.26 3.42
C ASN A 52 -9.91 -17.28 3.68
N ALA A 53 -9.15 -16.27 3.22
CA ALA A 53 -7.74 -16.12 3.59
C ALA A 53 -7.60 -15.96 5.11
N VAL A 54 -6.44 -16.32 5.65
CA VAL A 54 -6.14 -16.19 7.07
C VAL A 54 -4.83 -15.45 7.26
N PHE A 55 -4.87 -14.34 7.96
CA PHE A 55 -3.71 -13.55 8.37
C PHE A 55 -3.46 -13.76 9.86
N ARG A 56 -2.19 -13.78 10.28
CA ARG A 56 -1.88 -13.97 11.69
C ARG A 56 -0.47 -13.49 12.04
N CYS A 57 -0.34 -12.77 13.17
CA CYS A 57 0.94 -12.55 13.85
C CYS A 57 1.23 -13.78 14.72
N VAL A 58 1.90 -14.77 14.16
CA VAL A 58 2.17 -16.05 14.85
C VAL A 58 3.35 -15.99 15.80
N GLU A 59 4.18 -14.96 15.73
CA GLU A 59 5.44 -14.81 16.44
C GLU A 59 5.26 -14.91 17.96
N VAL A 60 4.17 -14.37 18.49
CA VAL A 60 3.89 -14.41 19.93
C VAL A 60 3.75 -15.83 20.46
N THR A 61 3.34 -16.79 19.63
CA THR A 61 3.22 -18.21 20.04
C THR A 61 4.56 -18.88 20.29
N THR A 62 5.65 -18.27 19.83
CA THR A 62 7.03 -18.69 20.07
C THR A 62 7.79 -17.76 21.03
N GLY A 63 7.08 -16.84 21.69
CA GLY A 63 7.69 -15.85 22.57
C GLY A 63 8.44 -14.74 21.82
N PHE A 64 8.08 -14.50 20.54
CA PHE A 64 8.74 -13.51 19.69
C PHE A 64 7.77 -12.42 19.18
N ILE A 65 8.28 -11.49 18.39
CA ILE A 65 7.50 -10.38 17.82
C ILE A 65 7.70 -10.29 16.29
N PRO A 66 6.77 -9.67 15.54
CA PRO A 66 7.00 -9.30 14.14
C PRO A 66 8.23 -8.40 14.01
N ILE A 67 9.21 -8.80 13.19
CA ILE A 67 10.52 -8.14 13.09
C ILE A 67 10.73 -7.32 11.81
N ALA A 68 9.87 -7.50 10.81
CA ALA A 68 9.97 -6.81 9.54
C ALA A 68 9.03 -5.58 9.43
N GLY A 69 8.57 -5.07 10.59
CA GLY A 69 7.72 -3.88 10.66
C GLY A 69 6.23 -4.14 10.45
N GLY A 70 5.79 -5.39 10.55
CA GLY A 70 4.39 -5.76 10.38
C GLY A 70 3.49 -5.17 11.45
N LEU A 71 3.93 -5.12 12.72
CA LEU A 71 3.14 -4.53 13.79
C LEU A 71 2.86 -3.03 13.55
N GLN A 72 3.86 -2.29 13.10
CA GLN A 72 3.74 -0.87 12.82
C GLN A 72 2.74 -0.62 11.67
N ARG A 73 2.87 -1.36 10.55
CA ARG A 73 1.99 -1.27 9.39
C ARG A 73 0.57 -1.73 9.69
N LEU A 74 0.43 -2.75 10.54
CA LEU A 74 -0.88 -3.18 11.02
C LEU A 74 -1.52 -2.08 11.88
N ALA A 75 -0.75 -1.46 12.79
CA ALA A 75 -1.24 -0.37 13.64
C ALA A 75 -1.66 0.88 12.82
N GLU A 76 -0.96 1.19 11.73
CA GLU A 76 -1.38 2.25 10.80
C GLU A 76 -2.73 1.97 10.16
N ARG A 77 -2.99 0.73 9.75
CA ARG A 77 -4.23 0.37 9.05
C ARG A 77 -5.44 0.27 9.96
N ILE A 78 -5.27 -0.28 11.18
CA ILE A 78 -6.41 -0.61 12.05
C ILE A 78 -6.38 0.06 13.43
N GLY A 79 -5.39 0.90 13.66
CA GLY A 79 -5.17 1.56 14.93
C GLY A 79 -4.50 0.67 15.98
N ARG A 80 -3.83 1.31 16.94
CA ARG A 80 -3.00 0.66 17.96
C ARG A 80 -3.74 -0.41 18.77
N SER A 81 -4.97 -0.14 19.20
CA SER A 81 -5.72 -1.06 20.07
C SER A 81 -6.00 -2.40 19.39
N ARG A 82 -6.47 -2.38 18.14
CA ARG A 82 -6.74 -3.60 17.37
C ARG A 82 -5.44 -4.32 17.00
N ALA A 83 -4.41 -3.60 16.59
CA ALA A 83 -3.11 -4.19 16.28
C ALA A 83 -2.50 -4.89 17.50
N SER A 84 -2.59 -4.28 18.70
CA SER A 84 -2.14 -4.90 19.97
C SER A 84 -2.87 -6.20 20.24
N ARG A 85 -4.19 -6.24 20.06
CA ARG A 85 -4.99 -7.47 20.24
C ARG A 85 -4.46 -8.60 19.35
N PHE A 86 -4.38 -8.38 18.04
CA PHE A 86 -3.96 -9.43 17.11
C PHE A 86 -2.50 -9.85 17.30
N ALA A 87 -1.61 -8.91 17.58
CA ALA A 87 -0.20 -9.20 17.76
C ALA A 87 0.10 -9.88 19.10
N MET A 88 -0.56 -9.47 20.20
CA MET A 88 -0.29 -10.02 21.54
C MET A 88 -1.04 -11.33 21.80
N LEU A 89 -2.27 -11.49 21.26
CA LEU A 89 -3.04 -12.71 21.44
C LEU A 89 -2.79 -13.72 20.31
N GLY A 90 -2.17 -13.30 19.22
CA GLY A 90 -1.94 -14.15 18.06
C GLY A 90 -3.25 -14.69 17.45
N GLU A 91 -4.34 -13.93 17.54
CA GLU A 91 -5.62 -14.32 16.98
C GLU A 91 -5.59 -14.28 15.44
N PRO A 92 -6.24 -15.23 14.77
CA PRO A 92 -6.36 -15.19 13.32
C PRO A 92 -7.31 -14.08 12.86
N ILE A 93 -7.01 -13.49 11.71
CA ILE A 93 -7.84 -12.51 11.02
C ILE A 93 -8.28 -13.17 9.71
N SER A 94 -9.58 -13.40 9.52
CA SER A 94 -10.09 -13.90 8.23
C SER A 94 -9.99 -12.81 7.15
N GLY A 95 -9.97 -13.20 5.87
CA GLY A 95 -9.99 -12.27 4.76
C GLY A 95 -11.18 -11.32 4.81
N ALA A 96 -12.37 -11.83 5.14
CA ALA A 96 -13.56 -11.00 5.34
C ALA A 96 -13.38 -9.98 6.46
N LEU A 97 -12.79 -10.38 7.61
CA LEU A 97 -12.50 -9.47 8.71
C LEU A 97 -11.40 -8.47 8.31
N ALA A 98 -10.40 -8.89 7.54
CA ALA A 98 -9.34 -8.01 7.04
C ALA A 98 -9.91 -6.88 6.17
N GLY A 99 -10.91 -7.17 5.34
CA GLY A 99 -11.63 -6.14 4.58
C GLY A 99 -12.38 -5.17 5.49
N ASN A 100 -13.16 -5.68 6.43
CA ASN A 100 -13.93 -4.86 7.37
C ASN A 100 -13.05 -3.95 8.25
N LEU A 101 -11.83 -4.37 8.52
CA LEU A 101 -10.87 -3.59 9.32
C LEU A 101 -10.02 -2.63 8.49
N GLY A 102 -10.06 -2.71 7.16
CA GLY A 102 -9.21 -1.90 6.27
C GLY A 102 -7.78 -2.44 6.12
N ILE A 103 -7.53 -3.70 6.49
CA ILE A 103 -6.26 -4.38 6.22
C ILE A 103 -6.18 -4.75 4.74
N ALA A 104 -7.23 -5.40 4.21
CA ALA A 104 -7.37 -5.68 2.79
C ALA A 104 -8.17 -4.59 2.10
N THR A 105 -7.71 -4.15 0.93
CA THR A 105 -8.38 -3.15 0.10
C THR A 105 -9.49 -3.77 -0.75
N HIS A 106 -9.34 -5.04 -1.11
CA HIS A 106 -10.32 -5.83 -1.86
C HIS A 106 -10.46 -7.22 -1.22
N VAL A 107 -11.70 -7.69 -1.11
CA VAL A 107 -11.99 -9.05 -0.65
C VAL A 107 -12.89 -9.70 -1.67
N VAL A 108 -12.48 -10.86 -2.18
CA VAL A 108 -13.15 -11.59 -3.25
C VAL A 108 -13.13 -13.09 -2.97
N ALA A 109 -13.92 -13.85 -3.71
CA ALA A 109 -13.84 -15.32 -3.66
C ALA A 109 -12.42 -15.80 -4.03
N SER A 110 -11.96 -16.90 -3.41
CA SER A 110 -10.57 -17.39 -3.55
C SER A 110 -10.14 -17.57 -5.01
N SER A 111 -11.03 -17.99 -5.90
CA SER A 111 -10.75 -18.17 -7.33
C SER A 111 -10.57 -16.86 -8.09
N MET A 112 -11.00 -15.73 -7.53
CA MET A 112 -10.97 -14.41 -8.19
C MET A 112 -9.76 -13.56 -7.79
N VAL A 113 -9.01 -13.96 -6.77
CA VAL A 113 -7.94 -13.14 -6.18
C VAL A 113 -6.89 -12.73 -7.23
N GLU A 114 -6.38 -13.69 -8.00
CA GLU A 114 -5.33 -13.42 -9.00
C GLU A 114 -5.85 -12.51 -10.13
N GLY A 115 -7.06 -12.77 -10.63
CA GLY A 115 -7.69 -11.93 -11.66
C GLY A 115 -7.90 -10.51 -11.17
N THR A 116 -8.50 -10.34 -9.99
CA THR A 116 -8.73 -9.01 -9.40
C THR A 116 -7.42 -8.25 -9.14
N ALA A 117 -6.39 -8.93 -8.64
CA ALA A 117 -5.09 -8.31 -8.43
C ALA A 117 -4.42 -7.90 -9.75
N ALA A 118 -4.53 -8.71 -10.79
CA ALA A 118 -4.00 -8.40 -12.12
C ALA A 118 -4.74 -7.21 -12.77
N GLU A 119 -6.07 -7.17 -12.67
CA GLU A 119 -6.89 -6.05 -13.16
C GLU A 119 -6.54 -4.75 -12.43
N LEU A 120 -6.40 -4.80 -11.10
CA LEU A 120 -5.98 -3.64 -10.32
C LEU A 120 -4.57 -3.17 -10.73
N ALA A 121 -3.63 -4.10 -10.87
CA ALA A 121 -2.27 -3.78 -11.30
C ALA A 121 -2.25 -3.19 -12.73
N ALA A 122 -3.06 -3.70 -13.65
CA ALA A 122 -3.22 -3.14 -15.00
C ALA A 122 -3.80 -1.72 -14.97
N THR A 123 -4.81 -1.49 -14.13
CA THR A 123 -5.40 -0.16 -13.92
C THR A 123 -4.35 0.83 -13.41
N LEU A 124 -3.55 0.42 -12.42
CA LEU A 124 -2.48 1.25 -11.86
C LEU A 124 -1.36 1.48 -12.89
N ALA A 125 -1.00 0.47 -13.68
CA ALA A 125 0.05 0.60 -14.70
C ALA A 125 -0.34 1.59 -15.82
N ASN A 126 -1.63 1.71 -16.13
CA ASN A 126 -2.16 2.66 -17.11
C ASN A 126 -2.49 4.04 -16.53
N GLY A 127 -2.29 4.23 -15.23
CA GLY A 127 -2.57 5.48 -14.53
C GLY A 127 -1.38 6.44 -14.44
N PRO A 128 -1.55 7.57 -13.76
CA PRO A 128 -0.52 8.61 -13.63
C PRO A 128 0.61 8.19 -12.66
N THR A 129 1.55 7.40 -13.13
CA THR A 129 2.61 6.78 -12.32
C THR A 129 3.40 7.80 -11.48
N LYS A 130 3.68 9.00 -12.03
CA LYS A 130 4.35 10.08 -11.28
C LYS A 130 3.50 10.58 -10.11
N ALA A 131 2.19 10.73 -10.32
CA ALA A 131 1.27 11.13 -9.26
C ALA A 131 1.16 10.03 -8.18
N TYR A 132 1.13 8.74 -8.57
CA TYR A 132 1.16 7.65 -7.60
C TYR A 132 2.44 7.64 -6.76
N ALA A 133 3.61 7.87 -7.37
CA ALA A 133 4.86 8.03 -6.63
C ALA A 133 4.80 9.19 -5.63
N ALA A 134 4.18 10.30 -6.01
CA ALA A 134 3.98 11.46 -5.14
C ALA A 134 3.05 11.13 -3.96
N VAL A 135 1.92 10.45 -4.22
CA VAL A 135 1.00 9.99 -3.16
C VAL A 135 1.72 9.08 -2.17
N ARG A 136 2.50 8.11 -2.66
CA ARG A 136 3.28 7.21 -1.79
C ARG A 136 4.28 7.97 -0.92
N THR A 137 4.99 8.92 -1.51
CA THR A 137 5.96 9.75 -0.77
C THR A 137 5.28 10.59 0.31
N LEU A 138 4.12 11.17 -0.01
CA LEU A 138 3.36 11.99 0.92
C LEU A 138 2.80 11.16 2.08
N LEU A 139 2.23 10.00 1.81
CA LEU A 139 1.73 9.08 2.83
C LEU A 139 2.86 8.60 3.75
N LYS A 140 4.06 8.35 3.20
CA LYS A 140 5.23 7.99 3.99
C LYS A 140 5.70 9.13 4.91
N ALA A 141 5.68 10.36 4.44
CA ALA A 141 5.97 11.52 5.29
C ALA A 141 4.93 11.67 6.40
N TRP A 142 3.65 11.45 6.07
CA TRP A 142 2.57 11.43 7.07
C TRP A 142 2.79 10.34 8.14
N SER A 143 3.14 9.13 7.75
CA SER A 143 3.47 8.05 8.70
C SER A 143 4.63 8.41 9.62
N ALA A 144 5.61 9.17 9.13
CA ALA A 144 6.78 9.56 9.91
C ALA A 144 6.50 10.66 10.95
N GLY A 145 5.56 11.57 10.70
CA GLY A 145 5.34 12.73 11.57
C GLY A 145 3.97 13.40 11.44
N GLY A 146 2.96 12.68 10.93
CA GLY A 146 1.60 13.19 10.79
C GLY A 146 1.47 14.28 9.71
N VAL A 147 0.36 15.03 9.79
CA VAL A 147 0.05 16.12 8.86
C VAL A 147 1.19 17.13 8.73
N PRO A 148 1.83 17.61 9.83
CA PRO A 148 2.91 18.58 9.69
C PRO A 148 4.10 18.10 8.87
N ALA A 149 4.48 16.83 8.99
CA ALA A 149 5.59 16.27 8.20
C ALA A 149 5.20 16.12 6.72
N ALA A 150 3.96 15.76 6.43
CA ALA A 150 3.45 15.70 5.06
C ALA A 150 3.40 17.10 4.41
N ASP A 151 2.90 18.10 5.15
CA ASP A 151 2.81 19.48 4.67
C ASP A 151 4.19 20.08 4.38
N ALA A 152 5.19 19.76 5.20
CA ALA A 152 6.56 20.25 5.02
C ALA A 152 7.20 19.84 3.68
N VAL A 153 6.79 18.71 3.10
CA VAL A 153 7.33 18.18 1.83
C VAL A 153 6.36 18.35 0.65
N MET A 154 5.17 18.90 0.89
CA MET A 154 4.09 19.00 -0.10
C MET A 154 4.53 19.72 -1.37
N LEU A 155 5.17 20.89 -1.24
CA LEU A 155 5.59 21.69 -2.39
C LEU A 155 6.69 20.99 -3.21
N ASP A 156 7.66 20.38 -2.54
CA ASP A 156 8.75 19.66 -3.21
C ASP A 156 8.26 18.46 -4.01
N ILE A 157 7.15 17.84 -3.54
CA ILE A 157 6.51 16.72 -4.22
C ILE A 157 5.61 17.19 -5.37
N THR A 158 4.87 18.28 -5.20
CA THR A 158 3.85 18.70 -6.16
C THR A 158 4.40 19.56 -7.30
N MET A 159 5.41 20.38 -7.07
CA MET A 159 5.98 21.26 -8.11
C MET A 159 6.50 20.48 -9.34
N PRO A 160 7.24 19.37 -9.18
CA PRO A 160 7.64 18.56 -10.34
C PRO A 160 6.46 17.96 -11.11
N LEU A 161 5.36 17.63 -10.43
CA LEU A 161 4.14 17.12 -11.09
C LEU A 161 3.47 18.22 -11.91
N HIS A 162 3.36 19.42 -11.36
CA HIS A 162 2.76 20.57 -12.05
C HIS A 162 3.44 20.90 -13.37
N ALA A 163 4.75 20.63 -13.47
CA ALA A 163 5.53 20.83 -14.69
C ALA A 163 5.33 19.76 -15.78
N THR A 164 4.47 18.74 -15.52
CA THR A 164 4.24 17.66 -16.50
C THR A 164 3.14 18.02 -17.50
N GLU A 165 3.28 17.50 -18.74
CA GLU A 165 2.24 17.62 -19.76
C GLU A 165 0.93 16.97 -19.33
N ASP A 166 0.99 15.86 -18.61
CA ASP A 166 -0.18 15.15 -18.10
C ASP A 166 -1.03 16.04 -17.19
N VAL A 167 -0.41 16.80 -16.28
CA VAL A 167 -1.12 17.73 -15.40
C VAL A 167 -1.74 18.87 -16.21
N THR A 168 -0.99 19.49 -17.12
CA THR A 168 -1.50 20.56 -17.98
C THR A 168 -2.69 20.10 -18.81
N ARG A 169 -2.58 18.93 -19.44
CA ARG A 169 -3.64 18.32 -20.24
C ARG A 169 -4.86 17.94 -19.39
N GLY A 170 -4.64 17.40 -18.19
CA GLY A 170 -5.68 17.06 -17.22
C GLY A 170 -6.49 18.28 -16.80
N PHE A 171 -5.85 19.38 -16.43
CA PHE A 171 -6.52 20.62 -16.07
C PHE A 171 -7.34 21.20 -17.22
N ILE A 172 -6.79 21.22 -18.44
CA ILE A 172 -7.51 21.70 -19.64
C ILE A 172 -8.75 20.85 -19.90
N ASN A 173 -8.64 19.51 -19.81
CA ASN A 173 -9.75 18.61 -20.05
C ASN A 173 -10.84 18.77 -18.98
N THR A 174 -10.45 18.87 -17.72
CA THR A 174 -11.37 19.09 -16.59
C THR A 174 -12.10 20.43 -16.73
N ALA A 175 -11.40 21.51 -17.03
CA ALA A 175 -12.02 22.83 -17.24
C ALA A 175 -13.04 22.79 -18.37
N LYS A 176 -12.69 22.21 -19.54
CA LYS A 176 -13.60 22.09 -20.67
C LYS A 176 -14.84 21.21 -20.38
N ALA A 177 -14.67 20.17 -19.57
CA ALA A 177 -15.77 19.30 -19.15
C ALA A 177 -16.71 20.04 -18.18
N PHE A 178 -16.14 20.80 -17.24
CA PHE A 178 -16.90 21.61 -16.30
C PHE A 178 -17.76 22.66 -17.00
N ASP A 179 -17.20 23.39 -17.98
CA ASP A 179 -17.93 24.37 -18.78
C ASP A 179 -19.12 23.73 -19.55
N LYS A 180 -19.01 22.48 -19.91
CA LYS A 180 -20.06 21.72 -20.63
C LYS A 180 -20.99 20.92 -19.71
N ASN A 181 -20.74 20.94 -18.39
CA ASN A 181 -21.43 20.13 -17.38
C ASN A 181 -21.47 18.62 -17.73
N VAL A 182 -20.32 18.09 -18.14
CA VAL A 182 -20.11 16.66 -18.46
C VAL A 182 -18.87 16.17 -17.73
N ASP A 183 -18.73 14.84 -17.62
CA ASP A 183 -17.52 14.24 -17.08
C ASP A 183 -16.30 14.48 -17.99
N PRO A 184 -15.11 14.73 -17.45
CA PRO A 184 -13.91 14.85 -18.24
C PRO A 184 -13.61 13.52 -18.95
N PRO A 185 -13.10 13.57 -20.21
CA PRO A 185 -12.74 12.35 -20.93
C PRO A 185 -11.63 11.60 -20.20
N ALA A 186 -11.65 10.26 -20.30
CA ALA A 186 -10.59 9.43 -19.79
C ALA A 186 -9.23 9.87 -20.36
N MET A 187 -8.24 10.03 -19.48
CA MET A 187 -6.90 10.42 -19.90
C MET A 187 -6.04 9.20 -20.19
N ILE A 188 -5.28 9.27 -21.26
CA ILE A 188 -4.14 8.40 -21.51
C ILE A 188 -2.93 9.12 -20.89
N PHE A 189 -2.33 8.50 -19.89
CA PHE A 189 -1.12 9.00 -19.25
C PHE A 189 0.10 8.50 -20.02
N HIS A 190 0.95 9.41 -20.43
CA HIS A 190 2.23 9.05 -21.01
C HIS A 190 3.14 8.73 -19.83
N GLY A 191 3.09 7.47 -19.39
CA GLY A 191 3.89 6.96 -18.29
C GLY A 191 5.33 7.43 -18.41
N ALA A 192 5.97 7.74 -17.30
CA ALA A 192 7.26 8.35 -17.28
C ALA A 192 8.20 7.72 -18.30
N GLU A 193 8.70 8.52 -19.22
CA GLU A 193 10.02 8.29 -19.76
C GLU A 193 10.98 8.34 -18.57
N TYR A 194 11.21 7.17 -17.97
CA TYR A 194 12.35 6.97 -17.09
C TYR A 194 13.60 6.93 -17.99
N ARG A 195 14.09 8.10 -18.33
CA ARG A 195 15.46 8.29 -18.80
C ARG A 195 16.32 8.75 -17.65
#